data_d3d7b4bed9ab65608b3af4fa1d275002
#
_entry.id   d3d7b4bed9ab65608b3af4fa1d275002
#
_cell.length_a   1.000
_cell.length_b   1.000
_cell.length_c   1.000
_cell.angle_alpha   90.00
_cell.angle_beta   90.00
_cell.angle_gamma   90.00
#
_symmetry.space_group_name_H-M   'P 1'
#
loop_
_entity.id
_entity.type
_entity.pdbx_description
1 polymer ?
#
loop_
_entity_poly.entity_id
_entity_poly.type
_entity_poly.pdbx_seq_one_letter_code
_entity_poly.pdbx_strand_id
1 'polypeptide(L)'
;MKNNSFDFLLAFLSEHKNIFVHTDITKAVNFKFEKGFFLKKHLDFLSKNLQDSNLFFPSFNYDFLKNQVYNIENDIIQVGILNEFIRVNYSKFRSSTPVFNFISLDEPSDYKDQNTSLINPFDRTSIFHYLYESNSAYFHYGSDFSTTTLIHYVESMRTNLIYRYIKCFNGKIKSRNAKSSVSLLYHVKPMNFYQKYDWSKIESDIDRQGLLFKFESGRTELKAFNVKNVVDFWLKSLSIAPLYFLDDKSRINVLNKINIENTQLNMSDFE
;
A
#
# COMPACT_ATOMS: atom_id res chain seq x y z
N MET A 1 14.95 2.68 25.89
CA MET A 1 14.79 1.28 25.51
C MET A 1 13.54 1.22 24.63
N LYS A 2 13.68 0.82 23.33
CA LYS A 2 12.49 0.59 22.50
C LYS A 2 11.76 -0.62 23.08
N ASN A 3 10.50 -0.44 23.53
CA ASN A 3 9.67 -1.55 23.98
C ASN A 3 9.21 -2.34 22.76
N ASN A 4 9.96 -3.38 22.39
CA ASN A 4 9.62 -4.32 21.32
C ASN A 4 8.66 -5.41 21.84
N SER A 5 7.74 -5.08 22.74
CA SER A 5 6.76 -6.04 23.24
C SER A 5 5.53 -6.06 22.32
N PHE A 6 4.88 -7.21 22.27
CA PHE A 6 3.63 -7.39 21.52
C PHE A 6 2.53 -6.43 22.01
N ASP A 7 2.41 -6.29 23.33
CA ASP A 7 1.42 -5.39 23.95
C ASP A 7 1.66 -3.93 23.59
N PHE A 8 2.91 -3.52 23.47
CA PHE A 8 3.27 -2.16 23.07
C PHE A 8 2.88 -1.87 21.61
N LEU A 9 3.08 -2.85 20.70
CA LEU A 9 2.63 -2.73 19.32
C LEU A 9 1.11 -2.64 19.24
N LEU A 10 0.38 -3.47 20.00
CA LEU A 10 -1.08 -3.42 20.02
C LEU A 10 -1.61 -2.12 20.62
N ALA A 11 -0.99 -1.63 21.69
CA ALA A 11 -1.33 -0.34 22.29
C ALA A 11 -1.15 0.80 21.27
N PHE A 12 -0.02 0.82 20.56
CA PHE A 12 0.20 1.78 19.47
C PHE A 12 -0.92 1.70 18.40
N LEU A 13 -1.26 0.50 17.94
CA LEU A 13 -2.30 0.33 16.90
C LEU A 13 -3.67 0.78 17.39
N SER A 14 -4.03 0.50 18.65
CA SER A 14 -5.34 0.85 19.22
C SER A 14 -5.56 2.36 19.42
N GLU A 15 -4.51 3.17 19.35
CA GLU A 15 -4.60 4.64 19.37
C GLU A 15 -5.09 5.23 18.00
N HIS A 16 -5.19 4.39 16.97
CA HIS A 16 -5.52 4.84 15.62
C HIS A 16 -6.91 4.37 15.18
N LYS A 17 -7.75 5.32 14.78
CA LYS A 17 -9.10 5.03 14.26
C LYS A 17 -9.09 4.22 12.95
N ASN A 18 -8.07 4.40 12.13
CA ASN A 18 -7.94 3.78 10.82
C ASN A 18 -6.61 3.03 10.72
N ILE A 19 -6.65 1.79 10.27
CA ILE A 19 -5.44 0.95 10.12
C ILE A 19 -5.46 0.27 8.76
N PHE A 20 -4.41 0.49 7.96
CA PHE A 20 -4.21 -0.22 6.70
C PHE A 20 -3.31 -1.43 6.93
N VAL A 21 -3.84 -2.64 6.70
CA VAL A 21 -3.23 -3.90 7.13
C VAL A 21 -2.75 -4.70 5.92
N HIS A 22 -1.43 -4.78 5.72
CA HIS A 22 -0.83 -5.75 4.81
C HIS A 22 -0.64 -7.08 5.52
N THR A 23 -1.01 -8.18 4.88
CA THR A 23 -1.03 -9.50 5.52
C THR A 23 -0.14 -10.52 4.83
N ASP A 24 0.70 -11.21 5.61
CA ASP A 24 1.31 -12.50 5.24
C ASP A 24 1.19 -13.45 6.45
N ILE A 25 0.25 -14.39 6.35
CA ILE A 25 -0.03 -15.32 7.45
C ILE A 25 1.12 -16.26 7.79
N THR A 26 2.12 -16.39 6.93
CA THR A 26 3.29 -17.26 7.16
C THR A 26 4.23 -16.71 8.22
N LYS A 27 4.21 -15.39 8.41
CA LYS A 27 4.99 -14.64 9.40
C LYS A 27 4.13 -13.85 10.38
N ALA A 28 2.81 -14.00 10.32
CA ALA A 28 1.88 -13.39 11.27
C ALA A 28 1.89 -14.13 12.62
N VAL A 29 0.98 -13.74 13.52
CA VAL A 29 0.79 -14.42 14.80
C VAL A 29 0.59 -15.93 14.57
N ASN A 30 1.37 -16.74 15.28
CA ASN A 30 1.35 -18.18 15.08
C ASN A 30 0.14 -18.81 15.79
N PHE A 31 -0.83 -19.27 15.01
CA PHE A 31 -1.96 -20.05 15.51
C PHE A 31 -1.78 -21.52 15.17
N LYS A 32 -2.29 -22.38 16.05
CA LYS A 32 -2.38 -23.82 15.73
C LYS A 32 -3.27 -24.00 14.50
N PHE A 33 -2.73 -24.68 13.49
CA PHE A 33 -3.47 -24.95 12.26
C PHE A 33 -4.70 -25.84 12.55
N GLU A 34 -5.85 -25.39 12.11
CA GLU A 34 -7.10 -26.15 12.12
C GLU A 34 -7.76 -25.98 10.75
N LYS A 35 -8.03 -27.09 10.08
CA LYS A 35 -8.64 -27.09 8.75
C LYS A 35 -9.98 -26.34 8.78
N GLY A 36 -10.16 -25.36 7.88
CA GLY A 36 -11.37 -24.57 7.75
C GLY A 36 -11.47 -23.33 8.67
N PHE A 37 -10.67 -23.24 9.74
CA PHE A 37 -10.74 -22.14 10.71
C PHE A 37 -9.48 -21.28 10.79
N PHE A 38 -8.42 -21.68 10.14
CA PHE A 38 -7.12 -21.02 10.29
C PHE A 38 -7.14 -19.54 9.88
N LEU A 39 -7.69 -19.22 8.71
CA LEU A 39 -7.81 -17.83 8.25
C LEU A 39 -8.76 -17.02 9.12
N LYS A 40 -9.84 -17.66 9.58
CA LYS A 40 -10.78 -17.01 10.50
C LYS A 40 -10.13 -16.63 11.82
N LYS A 41 -9.24 -17.45 12.37
CA LYS A 41 -8.49 -17.12 13.60
C LYS A 41 -7.66 -15.85 13.45
N HIS A 42 -7.01 -15.65 12.30
CA HIS A 42 -6.28 -14.41 12.02
C HIS A 42 -7.21 -13.20 11.96
N LEU A 43 -8.36 -13.34 11.29
CA LEU A 43 -9.34 -12.26 11.24
C LEU A 43 -9.93 -11.96 12.64
N ASP A 44 -10.31 -12.98 13.39
CA ASP A 44 -10.85 -12.84 14.75
C ASP A 44 -9.83 -12.16 15.69
N PHE A 45 -8.54 -12.51 15.54
CA PHE A 45 -7.45 -11.87 16.27
C PHE A 45 -7.35 -10.37 15.95
N LEU A 46 -7.34 -10.00 14.67
CA LEU A 46 -7.28 -8.60 14.25
C LEU A 46 -8.51 -7.83 14.74
N SER A 47 -9.72 -8.38 14.51
CA SER A 47 -10.97 -7.72 14.88
C SER A 47 -11.14 -7.57 16.41
N LYS A 48 -10.65 -8.53 17.20
CA LYS A 48 -10.74 -8.47 18.67
C LYS A 48 -9.77 -7.44 19.26
N ASN A 49 -8.53 -7.41 18.77
CA ASN A 49 -7.50 -6.54 19.33
C ASN A 49 -7.57 -5.10 18.80
N LEU A 50 -8.25 -4.88 17.66
CA LEU A 50 -8.38 -3.61 16.98
C LEU A 50 -9.85 -3.24 16.74
N GLN A 51 -10.73 -3.61 17.70
CA GLN A 51 -12.19 -3.51 17.57
C GLN A 51 -12.72 -2.08 17.38
N ASP A 52 -11.96 -1.08 17.88
CA ASP A 52 -12.34 0.33 17.82
C ASP A 52 -11.75 1.03 16.57
N SER A 53 -11.08 0.25 15.68
CA SER A 53 -10.43 0.74 14.49
C SER A 53 -11.12 0.23 13.22
N ASN A 54 -11.19 1.09 12.20
CA ASN A 54 -11.54 0.69 10.84
C ASN A 54 -10.35 -0.03 10.21
N LEU A 55 -10.53 -1.29 9.82
CA LEU A 55 -9.49 -2.08 9.19
C LEU A 55 -9.65 -2.07 7.66
N PHE A 56 -8.63 -1.59 6.97
CA PHE A 56 -8.53 -1.59 5.52
C PHE A 56 -7.49 -2.61 5.08
N PHE A 57 -7.83 -3.44 4.10
CA PHE A 57 -6.92 -4.45 3.56
C PHE A 57 -6.72 -4.22 2.06
N PRO A 58 -5.49 -4.29 1.54
CA PRO A 58 -5.27 -4.21 0.10
C PRO A 58 -6.01 -5.36 -0.59
N SER A 59 -6.77 -5.01 -1.63
CA SER A 59 -7.46 -5.99 -2.47
C SER A 59 -6.99 -5.94 -3.92
N PHE A 60 -5.69 -5.69 -4.10
CA PHE A 60 -5.09 -5.42 -5.40
C PHE A 60 -5.33 -6.54 -6.40
N ASN A 61 -5.68 -6.12 -7.62
CA ASN A 61 -5.79 -6.99 -8.77
C ASN A 61 -5.17 -6.28 -9.98
N TYR A 62 -4.13 -6.88 -10.56
CA TYR A 62 -3.37 -6.30 -11.66
C TYR A 62 -3.91 -6.68 -13.05
N ASP A 63 -4.97 -7.50 -13.12
CA ASP A 63 -5.55 -7.96 -14.39
C ASP A 63 -6.15 -6.82 -15.21
N PHE A 64 -6.60 -5.73 -14.54
CA PHE A 64 -7.06 -4.52 -15.21
C PHE A 64 -6.02 -3.96 -16.20
N LEU A 65 -4.74 -4.03 -15.89
CA LEU A 65 -3.66 -3.54 -16.77
C LEU A 65 -3.58 -4.30 -18.09
N LYS A 66 -4.11 -5.53 -18.15
CA LYS A 66 -4.15 -6.39 -19.34
C LYS A 66 -5.53 -6.43 -19.96
N ASN A 67 -6.54 -6.68 -19.14
CA ASN A 67 -7.91 -6.96 -19.58
C ASN A 67 -8.76 -5.71 -19.73
N GLN A 68 -8.28 -4.56 -19.20
CA GLN A 68 -8.99 -3.27 -19.24
C GLN A 68 -10.39 -3.32 -18.58
N VAL A 69 -10.60 -4.27 -17.68
CA VAL A 69 -11.85 -4.44 -16.94
C VAL A 69 -11.53 -4.72 -15.48
N TYR A 70 -12.18 -3.98 -14.58
CA TYR A 70 -12.21 -4.24 -13.15
C TYR A 70 -13.64 -4.55 -12.73
N ASN A 71 -13.85 -5.73 -12.13
CA ASN A 71 -15.14 -6.13 -11.58
C ASN A 71 -15.05 -6.07 -10.05
N ILE A 72 -15.76 -5.10 -9.45
CA ILE A 72 -15.67 -4.81 -8.03
C ILE A 72 -16.00 -6.04 -7.18
N GLU A 73 -17.03 -6.80 -7.56
CA GLU A 73 -17.49 -7.94 -6.78
C GLU A 73 -16.68 -9.22 -7.02
N ASN A 74 -16.27 -9.46 -8.27
CA ASN A 74 -15.82 -10.79 -8.68
C ASN A 74 -14.31 -10.93 -8.88
N ASP A 75 -13.57 -9.82 -9.07
CA ASP A 75 -12.14 -9.92 -9.31
C ASP A 75 -11.41 -10.42 -8.04
N ILE A 76 -10.65 -11.50 -8.22
CA ILE A 76 -9.91 -12.17 -7.16
C ILE A 76 -8.76 -11.26 -6.69
N ILE A 77 -8.53 -11.20 -5.39
CA ILE A 77 -7.37 -10.51 -4.81
C ILE A 77 -6.10 -11.30 -5.11
N GLN A 78 -5.08 -10.61 -5.64
CA GLN A 78 -3.78 -11.20 -5.96
C GLN A 78 -2.72 -11.00 -4.85
N VAL A 79 -3.08 -10.34 -3.76
CA VAL A 79 -2.19 -10.01 -2.64
C VAL A 79 -2.78 -10.50 -1.30
N GLY A 80 -2.16 -11.53 -0.72
CA GLY A 80 -2.52 -12.05 0.60
C GLY A 80 -3.77 -12.96 0.59
N ILE A 81 -3.59 -14.22 0.96
CA ILE A 81 -4.69 -15.20 1.05
C ILE A 81 -5.74 -14.82 2.10
N LEU A 82 -5.33 -14.16 3.19
CA LEU A 82 -6.25 -13.67 4.21
C LEU A 82 -7.17 -12.58 3.65
N ASN A 83 -6.63 -11.69 2.81
CA ASN A 83 -7.41 -10.61 2.20
C ASN A 83 -8.50 -11.17 1.28
N GLU A 84 -8.20 -12.20 0.46
CA GLU A 84 -9.21 -12.87 -0.37
C GLU A 84 -10.27 -13.60 0.48
N PHE A 85 -9.87 -14.24 1.56
CA PHE A 85 -10.81 -14.85 2.50
C PHE A 85 -11.75 -13.80 3.13
N ILE A 86 -11.23 -12.64 3.51
CA ILE A 86 -12.03 -11.52 4.04
C ILE A 86 -12.99 -11.01 2.97
N ARG A 87 -12.51 -10.80 1.73
CA ARG A 87 -13.35 -10.32 0.61
C ARG A 87 -14.56 -11.21 0.40
N VAL A 88 -14.37 -12.52 0.37
CA VAL A 88 -15.43 -13.48 0.03
C VAL A 88 -16.44 -13.63 1.17
N ASN A 89 -15.99 -13.55 2.43
CA ASN A 89 -16.82 -14.00 3.56
C ASN A 89 -17.27 -12.87 4.49
N TYR A 90 -16.58 -11.72 4.53
CA TYR A 90 -16.77 -10.72 5.59
C TYR A 90 -16.80 -9.27 5.12
N SER A 91 -16.20 -8.96 3.97
CA SER A 91 -16.10 -7.59 3.50
C SER A 91 -17.47 -7.04 3.10
N LYS A 92 -17.81 -5.85 3.58
CA LYS A 92 -19.01 -5.10 3.20
C LYS A 92 -18.73 -4.01 2.18
N PHE A 93 -17.45 -3.66 2.02
CA PHE A 93 -17.04 -2.63 1.09
C PHE A 93 -15.80 -3.04 0.30
N ARG A 94 -15.77 -2.72 -0.98
CA ARG A 94 -14.59 -2.76 -1.85
C ARG A 94 -14.56 -1.51 -2.71
N SER A 95 -13.43 -0.80 -2.71
CA SER A 95 -13.29 0.45 -3.47
C SER A 95 -13.36 0.24 -4.98
N SER A 96 -13.83 1.25 -5.70
CA SER A 96 -13.95 1.25 -7.15
C SER A 96 -12.63 1.53 -7.87
N THR A 97 -11.55 1.82 -7.17
CA THR A 97 -10.23 2.11 -7.75
C THR A 97 -9.63 0.86 -8.40
N PRO A 98 -9.42 0.79 -9.73
CA PRO A 98 -8.75 -0.34 -10.34
C PRO A 98 -7.32 -0.52 -9.83
N VAL A 99 -6.80 -1.72 -9.85
CA VAL A 99 -5.45 -2.13 -9.45
C VAL A 99 -5.20 -1.97 -7.95
N PHE A 100 -5.25 -0.76 -7.42
CA PHE A 100 -4.90 -0.45 -6.02
C PHE A 100 -6.14 -0.28 -5.14
N ASN A 101 -7.13 -1.17 -5.33
CA ASN A 101 -8.34 -1.18 -4.52
C ASN A 101 -8.08 -1.76 -3.12
N PHE A 102 -9.02 -1.52 -2.22
CA PHE A 102 -9.00 -2.05 -0.86
C PHE A 102 -10.40 -2.55 -0.48
N ILE A 103 -10.42 -3.38 0.54
CA ILE A 103 -11.64 -3.84 1.21
C ILE A 103 -11.64 -3.40 2.67
N SER A 104 -12.83 -3.33 3.25
CA SER A 104 -13.03 -3.17 4.69
C SER A 104 -14.17 -4.05 5.19
N LEU A 105 -14.18 -4.32 6.51
CA LEU A 105 -15.21 -5.15 7.15
C LEU A 105 -16.55 -4.42 7.19
N ASP A 106 -16.51 -3.10 7.34
CA ASP A 106 -17.67 -2.23 7.31
C ASP A 106 -17.49 -1.15 6.25
N GLU A 107 -18.58 -0.51 5.83
CA GLU A 107 -18.53 0.63 4.94
C GLU A 107 -17.90 1.83 5.68
N PRO A 108 -16.79 2.39 5.16
CA PRO A 108 -16.10 3.48 5.85
C PRO A 108 -16.92 4.77 5.78
N SER A 109 -17.40 5.26 6.92
CA SER A 109 -18.29 6.45 7.01
C SER A 109 -17.65 7.74 6.52
N ASP A 110 -16.34 7.89 6.73
CA ASP A 110 -15.61 9.14 6.51
C ASP A 110 -14.77 9.12 5.22
N TYR A 111 -14.66 7.98 4.54
CA TYR A 111 -13.99 7.83 3.25
C TYR A 111 -15.01 7.90 2.12
N LYS A 112 -14.73 8.77 1.13
CA LYS A 112 -15.52 8.83 -0.11
C LYS A 112 -14.75 8.17 -1.24
N ASP A 113 -15.31 7.08 -1.76
CA ASP A 113 -14.71 6.37 -2.88
C ASP A 113 -14.69 7.23 -4.16
N GLN A 114 -13.64 7.04 -4.95
CA GLN A 114 -13.48 7.76 -6.22
C GLN A 114 -14.50 7.24 -7.25
N ASN A 115 -15.54 8.02 -7.48
CA ASN A 115 -16.55 7.70 -8.49
C ASN A 115 -16.44 8.67 -9.68
N THR A 116 -15.28 8.69 -10.32
CA THR A 116 -14.96 9.58 -11.44
C THR A 116 -14.44 8.78 -12.64
N SER A 117 -14.52 9.36 -13.83
CA SER A 117 -13.96 8.75 -15.05
C SER A 117 -12.43 8.80 -15.12
N LEU A 118 -11.79 9.62 -14.28
CA LEU A 118 -10.34 9.74 -14.18
C LEU A 118 -9.92 9.45 -12.74
N ILE A 119 -9.16 8.39 -12.54
CA ILE A 119 -8.71 7.93 -11.23
C ILE A 119 -7.19 7.95 -11.16
N ASN A 120 -6.63 8.58 -10.13
CA ASN A 120 -5.25 8.38 -9.71
C ASN A 120 -5.27 7.71 -8.33
N PRO A 121 -4.79 6.47 -8.19
CA PRO A 121 -4.87 5.71 -6.94
C PRO A 121 -3.98 6.27 -5.82
N PHE A 122 -3.20 7.32 -6.10
CA PHE A 122 -2.25 7.93 -5.17
C PHE A 122 -2.38 9.46 -5.08
N ASP A 123 -3.47 10.05 -5.55
CA ASP A 123 -3.72 11.48 -5.41
C ASP A 123 -4.46 11.83 -4.12
N ARG A 124 -4.89 13.09 -4.03
CA ARG A 124 -5.61 13.64 -2.86
C ARG A 124 -6.99 13.03 -2.62
N THR A 125 -7.52 12.24 -3.53
CA THR A 125 -8.82 11.56 -3.38
C THR A 125 -8.65 10.08 -3.04
N SER A 126 -7.42 9.58 -2.97
CA SER A 126 -7.08 8.19 -2.71
C SER A 126 -7.24 7.79 -1.25
N ILE A 127 -7.34 6.47 -1.01
CA ILE A 127 -7.27 5.91 0.34
C ILE A 127 -5.98 6.33 1.06
N PHE A 128 -4.86 6.41 0.35
CA PHE A 128 -3.58 6.76 0.95
C PHE A 128 -3.53 8.20 1.45
N HIS A 129 -4.19 9.12 0.74
CA HIS A 129 -4.36 10.49 1.23
C HIS A 129 -5.31 10.55 2.44
N TYR A 130 -6.41 9.82 2.40
CA TYR A 130 -7.32 9.70 3.54
C TYR A 130 -6.59 9.18 4.78
N LEU A 131 -5.77 8.14 4.65
CA LEU A 131 -4.94 7.61 5.74
C LEU A 131 -3.92 8.63 6.26
N TYR A 132 -3.33 9.43 5.38
CA TYR A 132 -2.41 10.49 5.74
C TYR A 132 -3.08 11.60 6.55
N GLU A 133 -4.26 12.08 6.13
CA GLU A 133 -4.99 13.15 6.79
C GLU A 133 -5.68 12.69 8.10
N SER A 134 -6.09 11.44 8.18
CA SER A 134 -6.86 10.91 9.33
C SER A 134 -6.01 10.31 10.44
N ASN A 135 -4.71 10.62 10.51
CA ASN A 135 -3.78 10.10 11.54
C ASN A 135 -3.87 8.57 11.72
N SER A 136 -3.73 7.85 10.64
CA SER A 136 -3.90 6.40 10.59
C SER A 136 -2.60 5.65 10.89
N ALA A 137 -2.72 4.37 11.23
CA ALA A 137 -1.59 3.44 11.26
C ALA A 137 -1.50 2.62 9.98
N TYR A 138 -0.28 2.24 9.63
CA TYR A 138 0.05 1.23 8.61
C TYR A 138 0.61 0.01 9.32
N PHE A 139 0.03 -1.16 9.09
CA PHE A 139 0.35 -2.36 9.82
C PHE A 139 0.76 -3.50 8.88
N HIS A 140 1.97 -3.99 9.04
CA HIS A 140 2.47 -5.21 8.42
C HIS A 140 2.21 -6.39 9.35
N TYR A 141 1.12 -7.08 9.13
CA TYR A 141 0.73 -8.29 9.87
C TYR A 141 1.42 -9.50 9.22
N GLY A 142 2.70 -9.65 9.48
CA GLY A 142 3.57 -10.67 8.92
C GLY A 142 4.10 -10.37 7.53
N SER A 143 3.62 -9.34 6.86
CA SER A 143 4.10 -8.99 5.52
C SER A 143 5.47 -8.31 5.57
N ASP A 144 6.26 -8.53 4.52
CA ASP A 144 7.53 -7.86 4.34
C ASP A 144 7.35 -6.35 4.18
N PHE A 145 8.28 -5.55 4.72
CA PHE A 145 8.23 -4.09 4.64
C PHE A 145 8.24 -3.59 3.19
N SER A 146 8.82 -4.34 2.26
CA SER A 146 8.83 -4.04 0.82
C SER A 146 7.45 -4.04 0.16
N THR A 147 6.42 -4.52 0.86
CA THR A 147 5.02 -4.44 0.39
C THR A 147 4.36 -3.08 0.68
N THR A 148 5.08 -2.12 1.27
CA THR A 148 4.56 -0.80 1.65
C THR A 148 4.15 0.02 0.42
N THR A 149 2.90 -0.10 0.00
CA THR A 149 2.35 0.62 -1.17
C THR A 149 2.29 2.15 -0.95
N LEU A 150 2.27 2.59 0.30
CA LEU A 150 2.27 4.01 0.69
C LEU A 150 3.43 4.81 0.07
N ILE A 151 4.55 4.17 -0.30
CA ILE A 151 5.67 4.81 -0.98
C ILE A 151 5.24 5.49 -2.29
N HIS A 152 4.28 4.88 -3.01
CA HIS A 152 3.78 5.43 -4.27
C HIS A 152 2.92 6.68 -4.08
N TYR A 153 2.25 6.79 -2.93
CA TYR A 153 1.56 8.02 -2.54
C TYR A 153 2.57 9.16 -2.31
N VAL A 154 3.66 8.88 -1.60
CA VAL A 154 4.73 9.87 -1.38
C VAL A 154 5.38 10.29 -2.69
N GLU A 155 5.63 9.35 -3.60
CA GLU A 155 6.13 9.63 -4.96
C GLU A 155 5.17 10.52 -5.74
N SER A 156 3.85 10.25 -5.68
CA SER A 156 2.85 11.02 -6.44
C SER A 156 2.67 12.44 -5.94
N MET A 157 3.02 12.72 -4.67
CA MET A 157 3.02 14.08 -4.12
C MET A 157 4.18 14.95 -4.64
N ARG A 158 5.13 14.36 -5.35
CA ARG A 158 6.28 15.09 -5.94
C ARG A 158 5.96 15.49 -7.36
N THR A 159 6.06 16.79 -7.67
CA THR A 159 5.83 17.33 -9.01
C THR A 159 6.90 16.91 -10.02
N ASN A 160 8.11 16.59 -9.56
CA ASN A 160 9.27 16.26 -10.40
C ASN A 160 9.88 14.92 -9.97
N LEU A 161 9.15 13.84 -10.15
CA LEU A 161 9.66 12.50 -9.93
C LEU A 161 10.45 12.07 -11.19
N ILE A 162 11.76 12.02 -11.08
CA ILE A 162 12.67 11.87 -12.24
C ILE A 162 12.94 10.41 -12.65
N TYR A 163 12.43 9.44 -11.93
CA TYR A 163 12.68 8.01 -12.17
C TYR A 163 11.40 7.19 -12.42
N ARG A 164 10.26 7.85 -12.58
CA ARG A 164 8.98 7.27 -12.97
C ARG A 164 8.29 8.19 -13.95
N TYR A 165 7.36 7.67 -14.72
CA TYR A 165 6.51 8.45 -15.61
C TYR A 165 5.03 8.12 -15.40
N ILE A 166 4.15 9.06 -15.71
CA ILE A 166 2.70 8.83 -15.64
C ILE A 166 2.26 8.04 -16.87
N LYS A 167 1.56 6.92 -16.64
CA LYS A 167 0.91 6.13 -17.69
C LYS A 167 -0.59 6.10 -17.48
N CYS A 168 -1.34 6.23 -18.60
CA CYS A 168 -2.79 6.13 -18.63
C CYS A 168 -3.20 4.72 -19.05
N PHE A 169 -4.08 4.10 -18.26
CA PHE A 169 -4.69 2.80 -18.57
C PHE A 169 -6.19 2.98 -18.69
N ASN A 170 -6.70 2.90 -19.92
CA ASN A 170 -8.13 3.02 -20.18
C ASN A 170 -8.83 1.68 -20.03
N GLY A 171 -10.02 1.70 -19.44
CA GLY A 171 -10.79 0.48 -19.23
C GLY A 171 -12.21 0.74 -18.73
N LYS A 172 -12.77 -0.25 -18.09
CA LYS A 172 -14.15 -0.22 -17.56
C LYS A 172 -14.18 -0.79 -16.15
N ILE A 173 -14.95 -0.12 -15.30
CA ILE A 173 -15.34 -0.64 -13.99
C ILE A 173 -16.72 -1.28 -14.14
N LYS A 174 -16.89 -2.49 -13.63
CA LYS A 174 -18.17 -3.20 -13.55
C LYS A 174 -18.56 -3.35 -12.08
N SER A 175 -19.82 -3.06 -11.80
CA SER A 175 -20.48 -3.42 -10.56
C SER A 175 -21.80 -4.12 -10.89
N ARG A 176 -22.50 -4.66 -9.89
CA ARG A 176 -23.78 -5.39 -10.08
C ARG A 176 -24.78 -4.63 -10.96
N ASN A 177 -24.85 -3.32 -10.79
CA ASN A 177 -25.90 -2.48 -11.37
C ASN A 177 -25.37 -1.45 -12.39
N ALA A 178 -24.06 -1.39 -12.61
CA ALA A 178 -23.46 -0.34 -13.43
C ALA A 178 -22.19 -0.80 -14.15
N LYS A 179 -21.92 -0.12 -15.28
CA LYS A 179 -20.66 -0.22 -16.00
C LYS A 179 -20.26 1.18 -16.42
N SER A 180 -19.08 1.61 -16.03
CA SER A 180 -18.54 2.93 -16.35
C SER A 180 -17.18 2.82 -17.03
N SER A 181 -16.86 3.76 -17.91
CA SER A 181 -15.51 3.91 -18.45
C SER A 181 -14.63 4.61 -17.45
N VAL A 182 -13.37 4.23 -17.40
CA VAL A 182 -12.37 4.81 -16.50
C VAL A 182 -11.01 4.93 -17.17
N SER A 183 -10.30 5.99 -16.86
CA SER A 183 -8.87 6.19 -17.14
C SER A 183 -8.11 6.17 -15.82
N LEU A 184 -7.26 5.16 -15.64
CA LEU A 184 -6.39 5.02 -14.46
C LEU A 184 -5.04 5.65 -14.77
N LEU A 185 -4.65 6.68 -14.01
CA LEU A 185 -3.37 7.37 -14.14
C LEU A 185 -2.51 7.10 -12.92
N TYR A 186 -1.31 6.57 -13.11
CA TYR A 186 -0.34 6.53 -12.01
C TYR A 186 1.10 6.45 -12.52
N HIS A 187 2.04 6.73 -11.60
CA HIS A 187 3.46 6.68 -11.89
C HIS A 187 3.95 5.23 -11.99
N VAL A 188 4.39 4.82 -13.17
CA VAL A 188 4.98 3.51 -13.42
C VAL A 188 6.51 3.59 -13.53
N LYS A 189 7.19 2.50 -13.21
CA LYS A 189 8.62 2.37 -13.48
C LYS A 189 8.84 1.95 -14.93
N PRO A 190 9.93 2.37 -15.58
CA PRO A 190 10.33 1.88 -16.90
C PRO A 190 10.58 0.36 -16.88
N MET A 191 10.07 -0.36 -17.89
CA MET A 191 10.18 -1.83 -17.93
C MET A 191 11.58 -2.33 -18.27
N ASN A 192 12.27 -1.65 -19.19
CA ASN A 192 13.59 -2.06 -19.68
C ASN A 192 14.76 -1.35 -18.96
N PHE A 193 14.48 -0.83 -17.78
CA PHE A 193 15.43 -0.05 -17.02
C PHE A 193 15.57 -0.62 -15.60
N TYR A 194 16.81 -0.94 -15.20
CA TYR A 194 17.04 -1.42 -13.84
C TYR A 194 16.75 -0.33 -12.82
N GLN A 195 15.71 -0.54 -12.04
CA GLN A 195 15.27 0.36 -10.98
C GLN A 195 14.67 -0.44 -9.84
N LYS A 196 15.30 -0.33 -8.66
CA LYS A 196 14.84 -0.96 -7.43
C LYS A 196 14.89 0.01 -6.27
N TYR A 197 13.99 -0.17 -5.34
CA TYR A 197 14.04 0.49 -4.03
C TYR A 197 15.07 -0.18 -3.14
N ASP A 198 15.73 0.62 -2.32
CA ASP A 198 16.54 0.14 -1.20
C ASP A 198 15.67 -0.02 0.05
N TRP A 199 14.87 -1.09 0.07
CA TRP A 199 13.95 -1.34 1.17
C TRP A 199 14.65 -1.49 2.52
N SER A 200 15.83 -2.08 2.54
CA SER A 200 16.63 -2.23 3.76
C SER A 200 17.00 -0.86 4.36
N LYS A 201 17.47 0.05 3.51
CA LYS A 201 17.78 1.42 3.91
C LYS A 201 16.51 2.18 4.36
N ILE A 202 15.42 2.10 3.58
CA ILE A 202 14.16 2.80 3.85
C ILE A 202 13.59 2.37 5.22
N GLU A 203 13.55 1.06 5.50
CA GLU A 203 13.10 0.52 6.78
C GLU A 203 14.03 0.93 7.93
N SER A 204 15.34 0.79 7.74
CA SER A 204 16.34 1.17 8.74
C SER A 204 16.29 2.66 9.10
N ASP A 205 16.03 3.53 8.11
CA ASP A 205 15.98 4.96 8.33
C ASP A 205 14.78 5.35 9.21
N ILE A 206 13.58 4.83 8.94
CA ILE A 206 12.41 5.10 9.79
C ILE A 206 12.54 4.48 11.17
N ASP A 207 13.21 3.33 11.29
CA ASP A 207 13.49 2.71 12.58
C ASP A 207 14.46 3.56 13.40
N ARG A 208 15.54 4.07 12.82
CA ARG A 208 16.48 4.99 13.46
C ARG A 208 15.82 6.29 13.93
N GLN A 209 14.81 6.76 13.20
CA GLN A 209 14.01 7.92 13.60
C GLN A 209 13.00 7.62 14.73
N GLY A 210 12.89 6.36 15.16
CA GLY A 210 11.91 5.96 16.16
C GLY A 210 10.47 5.91 15.66
N LEU A 211 10.27 5.88 14.32
CA LEU A 211 8.95 5.89 13.67
C LEU A 211 8.39 4.48 13.42
N LEU A 212 9.19 3.43 13.62
CA LEU A 212 8.81 2.05 13.38
C LEU A 212 8.64 1.29 14.68
N PHE A 213 7.46 0.70 14.87
CA PHE A 213 7.13 -0.21 15.97
C PHE A 213 7.26 -1.64 15.43
N LYS A 214 7.99 -2.50 16.16
CA LYS A 214 8.28 -3.87 15.74
C LYS A 214 8.02 -4.86 16.85
N PHE A 215 7.54 -6.04 16.46
CA PHE A 215 7.52 -7.22 17.32
C PHE A 215 8.00 -8.42 16.51
N GLU A 216 8.99 -9.13 17.02
CA GLU A 216 9.55 -10.33 16.43
C GLU A 216 9.62 -11.43 17.46
N SER A 217 9.10 -12.61 17.16
CA SER A 217 9.15 -13.80 18.01
C SER A 217 9.04 -15.08 17.18
N GLY A 218 10.11 -15.85 17.12
CA GLY A 218 10.18 -17.03 16.27
C GLY A 218 10.02 -16.67 14.79
N ARG A 219 8.90 -17.08 14.17
CA ARG A 219 8.55 -16.72 12.79
C ARG A 219 7.68 -15.49 12.68
N THR A 220 7.17 -14.99 13.82
CA THR A 220 6.25 -13.85 13.81
C THR A 220 7.05 -12.56 13.64
N GLU A 221 6.71 -11.81 12.60
CA GLU A 221 7.25 -10.49 12.29
C GLU A 221 6.09 -9.51 12.12
N LEU A 222 5.92 -8.61 13.05
CA LEU A 222 4.89 -7.57 13.01
C LEU A 222 5.55 -6.20 13.02
N LYS A 223 5.12 -5.30 12.13
CA LYS A 223 5.67 -3.95 12.03
C LYS A 223 4.53 -2.96 11.84
N ALA A 224 4.60 -1.83 12.53
CA ALA A 224 3.61 -0.77 12.36
C ALA A 224 4.25 0.61 12.43
N PHE A 225 3.61 1.58 11.80
CA PHE A 225 4.01 2.97 11.88
C PHE A 225 2.81 3.91 11.69
N ASN A 226 2.95 5.13 12.19
CA ASN A 226 2.00 6.19 11.92
C ASN A 226 2.20 6.70 10.50
N VAL A 227 1.13 6.69 9.68
CA VAL A 227 1.17 7.06 8.25
C VAL A 227 1.69 8.48 8.06
N LYS A 228 1.14 9.45 8.81
CA LYS A 228 1.50 10.85 8.67
C LYS A 228 2.98 11.09 8.96
N ASN A 229 3.48 10.55 10.06
CA ASN A 229 4.86 10.77 10.48
C ASN A 229 5.87 10.18 9.46
N VAL A 230 5.57 8.99 8.92
CA VAL A 230 6.44 8.34 7.93
C VAL A 230 6.37 9.06 6.57
N VAL A 231 5.18 9.46 6.14
CA VAL A 231 5.02 10.25 4.90
C VAL A 231 5.78 11.58 4.99
N ASP A 232 5.62 12.32 6.08
CA ASP A 232 6.31 13.61 6.29
C ASP A 232 7.83 13.42 6.30
N PHE A 233 8.34 12.35 6.95
CA PHE A 233 9.76 12.01 6.94
C PHE A 233 10.26 11.67 5.52
N TRP A 234 9.51 10.87 4.75
CA TRP A 234 9.88 10.50 3.39
C TRP A 234 9.82 11.68 2.41
N LEU A 235 8.82 12.56 2.53
CA LEU A 235 8.74 13.79 1.73
C LEU A 235 9.93 14.71 2.01
N LYS A 236 10.32 14.86 3.27
CA LYS A 236 11.53 15.61 3.65
C LYS A 236 12.79 14.96 3.08
N SER A 237 12.92 13.65 3.15
CA SER A 237 14.05 12.90 2.61
C SER A 237 14.18 13.06 1.09
N LEU A 238 13.06 12.97 0.36
CA LEU A 238 13.02 13.20 -1.09
C LEU A 238 13.30 14.67 -1.48
N SER A 239 12.99 15.65 -0.62
CA SER A 239 13.31 17.05 -0.89
C SER A 239 14.82 17.32 -0.82
N ILE A 240 15.54 16.57 0.03
CA ILE A 240 17.00 16.66 0.18
C ILE A 240 17.70 15.79 -0.87
N ALA A 241 17.18 14.59 -1.10
CA ALA A 241 17.76 13.60 -2.02
C ALA A 241 16.66 13.03 -2.94
N PRO A 242 16.47 13.56 -4.17
CA PRO A 242 15.38 13.15 -5.07
C PRO A 242 15.34 11.66 -5.43
N LEU A 243 16.46 10.96 -5.29
CA LEU A 243 16.60 9.51 -5.53
C LEU A 243 16.65 8.70 -4.21
N TYR A 244 16.16 9.25 -3.10
CA TYR A 244 16.29 8.69 -1.76
C TYR A 244 15.85 7.23 -1.65
N PHE A 245 14.78 6.85 -2.33
CA PHE A 245 14.22 5.50 -2.26
C PHE A 245 15.00 4.45 -3.06
N LEU A 246 15.85 4.87 -4.02
CA LEU A 246 16.50 3.95 -4.94
C LEU A 246 17.78 3.36 -4.34
N ASP A 247 18.09 2.11 -4.72
CA ASP A 247 19.41 1.51 -4.47
C ASP A 247 20.52 2.24 -5.27
N ASP A 248 21.78 2.04 -4.90
CA ASP A 248 22.90 2.75 -5.50
C ASP A 248 23.02 2.50 -7.01
N LYS A 249 22.79 1.26 -7.45
CA LYS A 249 22.83 0.92 -8.88
C LYS A 249 21.74 1.66 -9.65
N SER A 250 20.53 1.72 -9.09
CA SER A 250 19.41 2.45 -9.70
C SER A 250 19.67 3.95 -9.75
N ARG A 251 20.27 4.53 -8.69
CA ARG A 251 20.68 5.95 -8.68
C ARG A 251 21.64 6.27 -9.80
N ILE A 252 22.69 5.47 -9.95
CA ILE A 252 23.68 5.65 -11.03
C ILE A 252 22.99 5.56 -12.39
N ASN A 253 22.14 4.56 -12.61
CA ASN A 253 21.42 4.39 -13.87
C ASN A 253 20.54 5.61 -14.20
N VAL A 254 19.77 6.11 -13.23
CA VAL A 254 18.91 7.27 -13.42
C VAL A 254 19.72 8.51 -13.74
N LEU A 255 20.78 8.78 -12.96
CA LEU A 255 21.64 9.94 -13.18
C LEU A 255 22.34 9.91 -14.53
N ASN A 256 22.83 8.75 -14.96
CA ASN A 256 23.46 8.61 -16.27
C ASN A 256 22.47 8.91 -17.41
N LYS A 257 21.23 8.41 -17.29
CA LYS A 257 20.20 8.65 -18.32
C LYS A 257 19.81 10.13 -18.38
N ILE A 258 19.57 10.76 -17.24
CA ILE A 258 19.22 12.19 -17.19
C ILE A 258 20.36 13.07 -17.75
N ASN A 259 21.62 12.78 -17.42
CA ASN A 259 22.77 13.55 -17.91
C ASN A 259 22.97 13.42 -19.43
N ILE A 260 22.65 12.25 -20.01
CA ILE A 260 22.78 12.01 -21.45
C ILE A 260 21.67 12.72 -22.23
N GLU A 261 20.45 12.76 -21.71
CA GLU A 261 19.27 13.17 -22.47
C GLU A 261 18.77 14.58 -22.13
N ASN A 262 19.34 15.21 -21.09
CA ASN A 262 18.94 16.54 -20.61
C ASN A 262 17.42 16.70 -20.36
N THR A 263 16.72 15.60 -20.13
CA THR A 263 15.26 15.52 -20.08
C THR A 263 14.75 14.78 -18.85
N GLN A 264 13.62 15.24 -18.37
CA GLN A 264 12.75 14.45 -17.49
C GLN A 264 12.36 13.17 -18.25
N LEU A 265 12.44 12.00 -17.60
CA LEU A 265 12.04 10.73 -18.21
C LEU A 265 10.59 10.84 -18.72
N ASN A 266 10.40 10.67 -20.02
CA ASN A 266 9.10 10.69 -20.68
C ASN A 266 8.71 9.27 -21.13
N MET A 267 7.44 9.07 -21.42
CA MET A 267 6.91 7.78 -21.87
C MET A 267 7.62 7.27 -23.13
N SER A 268 7.94 8.17 -24.08
CA SER A 268 8.67 7.88 -25.30
C SER A 268 10.09 7.35 -25.11
N ASP A 269 10.67 7.54 -23.91
CA ASP A 269 12.03 7.06 -23.62
C ASP A 269 12.01 5.56 -23.25
N PHE A 270 10.84 4.93 -23.13
CA PHE A 270 10.63 3.58 -22.62
C PHE A 270 9.70 2.71 -23.48
N GLU A 271 9.16 3.25 -24.53
CA GLU A 271 8.47 2.55 -25.62
C GLU A 271 9.42 2.36 -26.80
#